data_7c0c3e0a2dd3b533bd65089e546c0d36
#
_entry.id   7c0c3e0a2dd3b533bd65089e546c0d36
#
_cell.length_a   1.000
_cell.length_b   1.000
_cell.length_c   1.000
_cell.angle_alpha   90.00
_cell.angle_beta   90.00
_cell.angle_gamma   90.00
#
_symmetry.space_group_name_H-M   'P 1'
#
loop_
_entity.id
_entity.type
_entity.pdbx_description
1 polymer ?
#
loop_
_entity_poly.entity_id
_entity_poly.type
_entity_poly.pdbx_seq_one_letter_code
_entity_poly.pdbx_strand_id
1 'polypeptide(L)'
;AGSSAAAADTSAAEAQTVYRTLDEIKESGTINIGVFSDKNPFGYVDENGEYQGYDVYFANRIGEDLGVEVNLVSTEAANRIEYLQTGKVDVILANFTVTPERAEEVDFALPYMNVALGVISPDSNVITTLDNWNADDQMIVISGTTAETYLINNYPDIPLQKYDSYATAKSAMENGGVAWANDNTEVIAFANQNPGYTVGIASLGSQDTIAPAVSQG
;
A
#
# COMPACT_ATOMS: atom_id res chain seq x y z
N ALA A 1 -56.78 -9.52 -35.81
CA ALA A 1 -55.59 -8.74 -35.52
C ALA A 1 -55.10 -9.08 -34.11
N GLY A 2 -54.17 -9.99 -34.02
CA GLY A 2 -53.53 -10.40 -32.75
C GLY A 2 -52.14 -9.76 -32.65
N SER A 3 -51.96 -8.90 -31.68
CA SER A 3 -50.66 -8.33 -31.34
C SER A 3 -49.97 -9.23 -30.32
N SER A 4 -48.91 -9.91 -30.74
CA SER A 4 -48.01 -10.66 -29.89
C SER A 4 -46.98 -9.70 -29.29
N ALA A 5 -47.08 -9.44 -27.98
CA ALA A 5 -46.03 -8.72 -27.25
C ALA A 5 -44.89 -9.69 -26.98
N ALA A 6 -43.73 -9.45 -27.56
CA ALA A 6 -42.48 -10.12 -27.20
C ALA A 6 -42.03 -9.66 -25.84
N ALA A 7 -41.96 -10.59 -24.91
CA ALA A 7 -41.29 -10.37 -23.59
C ALA A 7 -39.79 -10.16 -23.88
N ALA A 8 -39.27 -9.02 -23.48
CA ALA A 8 -37.85 -8.75 -23.44
C ALA A 8 -37.27 -9.53 -22.25
N ASP A 9 -36.51 -10.56 -22.55
CA ASP A 9 -35.68 -11.28 -21.58
C ASP A 9 -34.50 -10.36 -21.19
N THR A 10 -34.65 -9.64 -20.09
CA THR A 10 -33.55 -8.95 -19.45
C THR A 10 -32.80 -9.94 -18.59
N SER A 11 -31.93 -10.75 -19.20
CA SER A 11 -30.89 -11.44 -18.47
C SER A 11 -29.95 -10.37 -17.90
N ALA A 12 -30.08 -10.10 -16.63
CA ALA A 12 -29.05 -9.39 -15.90
C ALA A 12 -27.77 -10.24 -16.06
N ALA A 13 -26.80 -9.71 -16.80
CA ALA A 13 -25.47 -10.28 -16.81
C ALA A 13 -24.97 -10.24 -15.38
N GLU A 14 -24.88 -11.39 -14.72
CA GLU A 14 -24.18 -11.52 -13.45
C GLU A 14 -22.77 -10.98 -13.69
N ALA A 15 -22.37 -9.97 -12.93
CA ALA A 15 -21.03 -9.45 -12.97
C ALA A 15 -20.10 -10.61 -12.62
N GLN A 16 -19.31 -11.05 -13.57
CA GLN A 16 -18.40 -12.16 -13.43
C GLN A 16 -17.35 -11.76 -12.38
N THR A 17 -17.35 -12.42 -11.23
CA THR A 17 -16.34 -12.21 -10.20
C THR A 17 -14.97 -12.53 -10.78
N VAL A 18 -14.05 -11.58 -10.65
CA VAL A 18 -12.70 -11.68 -11.27
C VAL A 18 -11.69 -12.31 -10.33
N TYR A 19 -12.03 -12.45 -9.04
CA TYR A 19 -11.18 -13.11 -8.05
C TYR A 19 -11.29 -14.64 -8.13
N ARG A 20 -10.23 -15.33 -7.68
CA ARG A 20 -10.21 -16.77 -7.55
C ARG A 20 -10.59 -17.19 -6.12
N THR A 21 -11.38 -18.25 -6.01
CA THR A 21 -11.65 -18.87 -4.71
C THR A 21 -10.42 -19.63 -4.19
N LEU A 22 -10.42 -19.96 -2.91
CA LEU A 22 -9.35 -20.73 -2.31
C LEU A 22 -9.17 -22.12 -2.97
N ASP A 23 -10.28 -22.74 -3.38
CA ASP A 23 -10.23 -24.04 -4.06
C ASP A 23 -9.60 -23.91 -5.45
N GLU A 24 -9.96 -22.88 -6.22
CA GLU A 24 -9.36 -22.59 -7.52
C GLU A 24 -7.85 -22.28 -7.41
N ILE A 25 -7.43 -21.57 -6.37
CA ILE A 25 -6.00 -21.31 -6.08
C ILE A 25 -5.28 -22.63 -5.83
N LYS A 26 -5.83 -23.51 -4.97
CA LYS A 26 -5.24 -24.81 -4.66
C LYS A 26 -5.19 -25.72 -5.89
N GLU A 27 -6.27 -25.76 -6.67
CA GLU A 27 -6.33 -26.55 -7.90
C GLU A 27 -5.34 -26.08 -8.97
N SER A 28 -5.13 -24.76 -9.07
CA SER A 28 -4.14 -24.19 -10.00
C SER A 28 -2.70 -24.47 -9.59
N GLY A 29 -2.45 -24.74 -8.30
CA GLY A 29 -1.12 -24.93 -7.73
C GLY A 29 -0.31 -23.64 -7.57
N THR A 30 -0.90 -22.45 -7.79
CA THR A 30 -0.21 -21.16 -7.69
C THR A 30 -1.08 -20.12 -7.00
N ILE A 31 -0.45 -19.21 -6.24
CA ILE A 31 -1.07 -18.01 -5.66
C ILE A 31 -0.32 -16.76 -6.07
N ASN A 32 -1.05 -15.73 -6.49
CA ASN A 32 -0.48 -14.43 -6.85
C ASN A 32 -0.58 -13.48 -5.66
N ILE A 33 0.55 -13.00 -5.16
CA ILE A 33 0.61 -12.12 -4.00
C ILE A 33 1.30 -10.82 -4.38
N GLY A 34 0.59 -9.69 -4.20
CA GLY A 34 1.12 -8.36 -4.39
C GLY A 34 1.97 -7.94 -3.20
N VAL A 35 3.22 -7.56 -3.46
CA VAL A 35 4.19 -7.08 -2.47
C VAL A 35 4.89 -5.84 -3.01
N PHE A 36 5.45 -5.01 -2.14
CA PHE A 36 6.38 -3.97 -2.57
C PHE A 36 7.70 -4.58 -3.05
N SER A 37 8.35 -3.91 -3.99
CA SER A 37 9.68 -4.27 -4.49
C SER A 37 10.76 -3.25 -4.13
N ASP A 38 10.40 -2.13 -3.48
CA ASP A 38 11.26 -0.98 -3.22
C ASP A 38 11.07 -0.40 -1.80
N LYS A 39 10.43 -1.14 -0.91
CA LYS A 39 10.16 -0.74 0.48
C LYS A 39 10.88 -1.65 1.50
N ASN A 40 12.19 -1.47 1.64
CA ASN A 40 12.98 -2.16 2.66
C ASN A 40 12.66 -1.58 4.06
N PRO A 41 12.33 -2.40 5.07
CA PRO A 41 12.50 -3.84 5.19
C PRO A 41 11.26 -4.70 4.90
N PHE A 42 10.17 -4.14 4.35
CA PHE A 42 8.89 -4.84 4.19
C PHE A 42 8.83 -5.70 2.93
N GLY A 43 9.03 -5.10 1.78
CA GLY A 43 9.13 -5.77 0.49
C GLY A 43 10.12 -5.03 -0.40
N TYR A 44 11.16 -5.69 -0.81
CA TYR A 44 12.19 -5.13 -1.68
C TYR A 44 12.87 -6.23 -2.49
N VAL A 45 13.52 -5.82 -3.56
CA VAL A 45 14.35 -6.70 -4.38
C VAL A 45 15.80 -6.42 -4.03
N ASP A 46 16.54 -7.48 -3.73
CA ASP A 46 17.96 -7.39 -3.39
C ASP A 46 18.85 -7.25 -4.64
N GLU A 47 20.17 -7.16 -4.45
CA GLU A 47 21.16 -7.01 -5.52
C GLU A 47 21.22 -8.21 -6.46
N ASN A 48 20.69 -9.37 -6.07
CA ASN A 48 20.61 -10.58 -6.89
C ASN A 48 19.29 -10.67 -7.68
N GLY A 49 18.38 -9.70 -7.50
CA GLY A 49 17.06 -9.71 -8.11
C GLY A 49 16.02 -10.54 -7.36
N GLU A 50 16.32 -10.96 -6.13
CA GLU A 50 15.45 -11.78 -5.31
C GLU A 50 14.57 -10.91 -4.38
N TYR A 51 13.29 -11.27 -4.27
CA TYR A 51 12.40 -10.62 -3.31
C TYR A 51 12.75 -10.96 -1.88
N GLN A 52 12.86 -9.95 -1.05
CA GLN A 52 13.19 -10.01 0.37
C GLN A 52 12.22 -9.17 1.20
N GLY A 53 12.19 -9.42 2.49
CA GLY A 53 11.51 -8.57 3.45
C GLY A 53 10.42 -9.25 4.25
N TYR A 54 9.86 -8.48 5.17
CA TYR A 54 8.88 -8.95 6.14
C TYR A 54 7.60 -9.48 5.48
N ASP A 55 7.03 -8.71 4.54
CA ASP A 55 5.83 -9.11 3.82
C ASP A 55 6.10 -10.30 2.88
N VAL A 56 7.28 -10.36 2.28
CA VAL A 56 7.71 -11.48 1.41
C VAL A 56 7.83 -12.77 2.21
N TYR A 57 8.32 -12.70 3.44
CA TYR A 57 8.35 -13.87 4.34
C TYR A 57 6.94 -14.43 4.56
N PHE A 58 5.96 -13.57 4.89
CA PHE A 58 4.58 -14.00 5.06
C PHE A 58 3.96 -14.54 3.76
N ALA A 59 4.26 -13.92 2.61
CA ALA A 59 3.79 -14.40 1.31
C ALA A 59 4.27 -15.83 1.04
N ASN A 60 5.54 -16.10 1.24
CA ASN A 60 6.11 -17.44 1.08
C ASN A 60 5.50 -18.43 2.07
N ARG A 61 5.26 -18.00 3.31
CA ARG A 61 4.62 -18.84 4.33
C ARG A 61 3.19 -19.23 3.96
N ILE A 62 2.41 -18.30 3.37
CA ILE A 62 1.07 -18.62 2.85
C ILE A 62 1.15 -19.71 1.78
N GLY A 63 2.10 -19.61 0.86
CA GLY A 63 2.29 -20.64 -0.17
C GLY A 63 2.61 -22.02 0.41
N GLU A 64 3.53 -22.05 1.38
CA GLU A 64 3.87 -23.30 2.10
C GLU A 64 2.66 -23.90 2.80
N ASP A 65 1.89 -23.11 3.54
CA ASP A 65 0.74 -23.56 4.30
C ASP A 65 -0.42 -24.05 3.40
N LEU A 66 -0.58 -23.44 2.22
CA LEU A 66 -1.57 -23.85 1.22
C LEU A 66 -1.07 -24.97 0.30
N GLY A 67 0.23 -25.24 0.27
CA GLY A 67 0.84 -26.22 -0.62
C GLY A 67 0.84 -25.77 -2.09
N VAL A 68 0.99 -24.48 -2.35
CA VAL A 68 1.00 -23.88 -3.68
C VAL A 68 2.29 -23.06 -3.90
N GLU A 69 2.64 -22.85 -5.16
CA GLU A 69 3.75 -21.97 -5.54
C GLU A 69 3.32 -20.49 -5.44
N VAL A 70 4.20 -19.65 -4.90
CA VAL A 70 3.95 -18.22 -4.76
C VAL A 70 4.52 -17.47 -5.97
N ASN A 71 3.65 -16.72 -6.64
CA ASN A 71 4.03 -15.75 -7.65
C ASN A 71 3.96 -14.34 -7.05
N LEU A 72 5.13 -13.73 -6.78
CA LEU A 72 5.21 -12.37 -6.23
C LEU A 72 5.03 -11.35 -7.33
N VAL A 73 4.10 -10.42 -7.12
CA VAL A 73 3.77 -9.35 -8.07
C VAL A 73 4.18 -8.01 -7.46
N SER A 74 5.09 -7.32 -8.11
CA SER A 74 5.50 -5.96 -7.72
C SER A 74 4.29 -5.03 -7.78
N THR A 75 4.03 -4.35 -6.67
CA THR A 75 2.83 -3.53 -6.49
C THR A 75 3.22 -2.16 -5.97
N GLU A 76 2.62 -1.12 -6.52
CA GLU A 76 2.71 0.24 -5.99
C GLU A 76 1.53 0.53 -5.05
N ALA A 77 1.69 1.48 -4.14
CA ALA A 77 0.68 1.78 -3.13
C ALA A 77 -0.69 2.12 -3.74
N ALA A 78 -0.72 2.89 -4.83
CA ALA A 78 -1.97 3.28 -5.50
C ALA A 78 -2.69 2.11 -6.20
N ASN A 79 -1.99 1.01 -6.50
CA ASN A 79 -2.53 -0.09 -7.30
C ASN A 79 -3.05 -1.27 -6.47
N ARG A 80 -2.90 -1.23 -5.15
CA ARG A 80 -3.20 -2.39 -4.27
C ARG A 80 -4.65 -2.86 -4.40
N ILE A 81 -5.61 -1.96 -4.30
CA ILE A 81 -7.05 -2.28 -4.42
C ILE A 81 -7.38 -2.74 -5.84
N GLU A 82 -6.93 -1.99 -6.85
CA GLU A 82 -7.17 -2.33 -8.26
C GLU A 82 -6.66 -3.73 -8.61
N TYR A 83 -5.49 -4.12 -8.12
CA TYR A 83 -4.92 -5.44 -8.41
C TYR A 83 -5.73 -6.60 -7.81
N LEU A 84 -6.39 -6.39 -6.67
CA LEU A 84 -7.37 -7.34 -6.15
C LEU A 84 -8.64 -7.34 -6.99
N GLN A 85 -9.21 -6.18 -7.29
CA GLN A 85 -10.48 -6.05 -8.02
C GLN A 85 -10.40 -6.58 -9.45
N THR A 86 -9.24 -6.51 -10.09
CA THR A 86 -9.01 -7.00 -11.46
C THR A 86 -8.53 -8.46 -11.50
N GLY A 87 -8.32 -9.10 -10.35
CA GLY A 87 -7.81 -10.47 -10.28
C GLY A 87 -6.34 -10.62 -10.67
N LYS A 88 -5.59 -9.52 -10.74
CA LYS A 88 -4.14 -9.56 -11.00
C LYS A 88 -3.38 -10.22 -9.86
N VAL A 89 -3.86 -10.05 -8.64
CA VAL A 89 -3.38 -10.73 -7.44
C VAL A 89 -4.55 -11.33 -6.67
N ASP A 90 -4.26 -12.36 -5.90
CA ASP A 90 -5.22 -13.02 -5.01
C ASP A 90 -5.17 -12.42 -3.60
N VAL A 91 -3.99 -11.96 -3.18
CA VAL A 91 -3.73 -11.38 -1.86
C VAL A 91 -2.82 -10.16 -2.01
N ILE A 92 -3.06 -9.14 -1.22
CA ILE A 92 -2.13 -8.02 -1.01
C ILE A 92 -1.43 -8.20 0.34
N LEU A 93 -0.11 -8.28 0.28
CA LEU A 93 0.84 -8.22 1.39
C LEU A 93 1.87 -7.13 1.11
N ALA A 94 1.39 -5.90 1.05
CA ALA A 94 2.16 -4.72 0.72
C ALA A 94 1.97 -3.64 1.78
N ASN A 95 2.25 -4.00 3.04
CA ASN A 95 2.20 -3.08 4.19
C ASN A 95 0.87 -2.29 4.22
N PHE A 96 -0.25 -2.99 4.06
CA PHE A 96 -1.55 -2.41 3.76
C PHE A 96 -2.33 -2.09 5.03
N THR A 97 -2.39 -0.80 5.36
CA THR A 97 -3.08 -0.30 6.56
C THR A 97 -4.59 -0.49 6.45
N VAL A 98 -5.19 -1.02 7.51
CA VAL A 98 -6.64 -1.16 7.64
C VAL A 98 -7.26 0.22 7.86
N THR A 99 -8.12 0.63 6.95
CA THR A 99 -8.94 1.85 7.08
C THR A 99 -10.40 1.55 6.75
N PRO A 100 -11.36 2.34 7.29
CA PRO A 100 -12.77 2.17 6.94
C PRO A 100 -13.03 2.25 5.43
N GLU A 101 -12.41 3.21 4.76
CA GLU A 101 -12.59 3.42 3.31
C GLU A 101 -12.08 2.21 2.51
N ARG A 102 -10.91 1.65 2.89
CA ARG A 102 -10.37 0.45 2.24
C ARG A 102 -11.21 -0.80 2.53
N ALA A 103 -11.80 -0.89 3.72
CA ALA A 103 -12.68 -2.00 4.10
C ALA A 103 -14.03 -1.98 3.35
N GLU A 104 -14.39 -0.89 2.68
CA GLU A 104 -15.51 -0.86 1.74
C GLU A 104 -15.19 -1.54 0.40
N GLU A 105 -13.91 -1.69 0.08
CA GLU A 105 -13.42 -2.17 -1.23
C GLU A 105 -12.80 -3.58 -1.17
N VAL A 106 -12.29 -3.99 -0.02
CA VAL A 106 -11.57 -5.25 0.18
C VAL A 106 -11.91 -5.87 1.54
N ASP A 107 -11.64 -7.17 1.69
CA ASP A 107 -11.69 -7.84 2.98
C ASP A 107 -10.28 -7.96 3.57
N PHE A 108 -10.14 -7.58 4.83
CA PHE A 108 -8.89 -7.72 5.57
C PHE A 108 -8.85 -9.01 6.40
N ALA A 109 -7.72 -9.69 6.36
CA ALA A 109 -7.41 -10.77 7.29
C ALA A 109 -6.98 -10.21 8.67
N LEU A 110 -6.51 -11.08 9.56
CA LEU A 110 -6.04 -10.63 10.87
C LEU A 110 -4.82 -9.72 10.74
N PRO A 111 -4.78 -8.60 11.48
CA PRO A 111 -3.62 -7.71 11.48
C PRO A 111 -2.37 -8.41 12.02
N TYR A 112 -1.22 -8.08 11.42
CA TYR A 112 0.08 -8.62 11.84
C TYR A 112 1.04 -7.56 12.38
N MET A 113 0.69 -6.26 12.29
CA MET A 113 1.55 -5.16 12.73
C MET A 113 0.73 -3.92 13.09
N ASN A 114 1.24 -3.14 14.05
CA ASN A 114 0.76 -1.78 14.34
C ASN A 114 1.64 -0.76 13.64
N VAL A 115 1.06 0.36 13.24
CA VAL A 115 1.72 1.44 12.53
C VAL A 115 1.14 2.79 12.94
N ALA A 116 1.97 3.83 12.88
CA ALA A 116 1.54 5.22 12.91
C ALA A 116 2.20 5.96 11.75
N LEU A 117 1.73 7.17 11.44
CA LEU A 117 2.39 8.03 10.47
C LEU A 117 3.56 8.77 11.12
N GLY A 118 4.59 9.03 10.34
CA GLY A 118 5.73 9.84 10.74
C GLY A 118 6.14 10.83 9.66
N VAL A 119 6.97 11.80 10.05
CA VAL A 119 7.56 12.77 9.13
C VAL A 119 9.06 12.81 9.35
N ILE A 120 9.81 12.64 8.26
CA ILE A 120 11.26 12.75 8.22
C ILE A 120 11.67 14.00 7.44
N SER A 121 12.74 14.62 7.86
CA SER A 121 13.31 15.82 7.23
C SER A 121 14.82 15.86 7.40
N PRO A 122 15.56 16.69 6.61
CA PRO A 122 16.98 16.88 6.80
C PRO A 122 17.32 17.45 8.18
N ASP A 123 18.46 17.04 8.74
CA ASP A 123 18.98 17.56 10.03
C ASP A 123 19.17 19.08 10.02
N SER A 124 19.37 19.67 8.85
CA SER A 124 19.49 21.11 8.68
C SER A 124 18.16 21.87 8.90
N ASN A 125 17.02 21.18 8.82
CA ASN A 125 15.69 21.75 9.03
C ASN A 125 14.73 20.67 9.53
N VAL A 126 14.84 20.30 10.81
CA VAL A 126 14.01 19.25 11.40
C VAL A 126 12.57 19.75 11.59
N ILE A 127 11.63 19.08 10.96
CA ILE A 127 10.19 19.34 11.08
C ILE A 127 9.65 18.58 12.28
N THR A 128 9.21 19.30 13.31
CA THR A 128 8.65 18.73 14.55
C THR A 128 7.15 18.98 14.71
N THR A 129 6.58 19.84 13.87
CA THR A 129 5.14 20.12 13.79
C THR A 129 4.77 20.44 12.34
N LEU A 130 3.53 20.20 11.98
CA LEU A 130 2.96 20.62 10.68
C LEU A 130 2.26 21.98 10.77
N ASP A 131 2.13 22.54 11.98
CA ASP A 131 1.56 23.87 12.17
C ASP A 131 2.48 24.93 11.59
N ASN A 132 1.87 25.96 10.99
CA ASN A 132 2.59 27.06 10.34
C ASN A 132 3.55 26.60 9.21
N TRP A 133 3.12 25.62 8.44
CA TRP A 133 3.88 25.13 7.28
C TRP A 133 4.20 26.26 6.31
N ASN A 134 5.43 26.28 5.82
CA ASN A 134 5.81 27.23 4.78
C ASN A 134 5.15 26.87 3.45
N ALA A 135 4.31 27.75 2.92
CA ALA A 135 3.54 27.50 1.70
C ALA A 135 4.41 27.31 0.43
N ASP A 136 5.67 27.71 0.48
CA ASP A 136 6.62 27.50 -0.62
C ASP A 136 7.25 26.09 -0.60
N ASP A 137 7.11 25.38 0.52
CA ASP A 137 7.65 24.04 0.69
C ASP A 137 6.60 22.96 0.40
N GLN A 138 7.03 21.86 -0.23
CA GLN A 138 6.18 20.72 -0.53
C GLN A 138 6.52 19.54 0.37
N MET A 139 5.47 18.87 0.89
CA MET A 139 5.60 17.59 1.58
C MET A 139 5.63 16.47 0.56
N ILE A 140 6.66 15.63 0.60
CA ILE A 140 6.71 14.41 -0.20
C ILE A 140 5.73 13.38 0.39
N VAL A 141 4.91 12.80 -0.47
CA VAL A 141 4.04 11.66 -0.16
C VAL A 141 4.03 10.67 -1.31
N ILE A 142 3.67 9.43 -1.02
CA ILE A 142 3.43 8.40 -2.03
C ILE A 142 1.92 8.30 -2.26
N SER A 143 1.50 8.31 -3.51
CA SER A 143 0.10 8.18 -3.91
C SER A 143 -0.52 6.87 -3.40
N GLY A 144 -1.73 6.94 -2.85
CA GLY A 144 -2.46 5.78 -2.32
C GLY A 144 -2.04 5.35 -0.91
N THR A 145 -1.25 6.15 -0.20
CA THR A 145 -0.88 5.91 1.20
C THR A 145 -1.83 6.60 2.18
N THR A 146 -1.88 6.09 3.40
CA THR A 146 -2.62 6.75 4.49
C THR A 146 -2.05 8.11 4.86
N ALA A 147 -0.75 8.34 4.65
CA ALA A 147 -0.12 9.64 4.85
C ALA A 147 -0.69 10.69 3.89
N GLU A 148 -0.85 10.38 2.62
CA GLU A 148 -1.48 11.27 1.65
C GLU A 148 -2.91 11.63 2.09
N THR A 149 -3.72 10.64 2.41
CA THR A 149 -5.12 10.85 2.84
C THR A 149 -5.19 11.68 4.11
N TYR A 150 -4.34 11.40 5.09
CA TYR A 150 -4.29 12.13 6.35
C TYR A 150 -3.97 13.62 6.14
N LEU A 151 -2.98 13.92 5.31
CA LEU A 151 -2.59 15.30 5.02
C LEU A 151 -3.68 16.04 4.25
N ILE A 152 -4.30 15.44 3.25
CA ILE A 152 -5.41 16.04 2.50
C ILE A 152 -6.57 16.41 3.44
N ASN A 153 -6.89 15.52 4.38
CA ASN A 153 -8.05 15.71 5.27
C ASN A 153 -7.77 16.67 6.44
N ASN A 154 -6.55 16.70 6.98
CA ASN A 154 -6.24 17.44 8.19
C ASN A 154 -5.35 18.68 7.97
N TYR A 155 -4.57 18.70 6.90
CA TYR A 155 -3.65 19.78 6.54
C TYR A 155 -3.75 20.14 5.05
N PRO A 156 -4.95 20.54 4.56
CA PRO A 156 -5.20 20.74 3.12
C PRO A 156 -4.37 21.88 2.51
N ASP A 157 -3.83 22.76 3.35
CA ASP A 157 -3.01 23.90 2.91
C ASP A 157 -1.52 23.55 2.70
N ILE A 158 -1.10 22.33 3.10
CA ILE A 158 0.26 21.85 2.83
C ILE A 158 0.34 21.37 1.38
N PRO A 159 1.20 21.98 0.53
CA PRO A 159 1.40 21.51 -0.82
C PRO A 159 2.04 20.12 -0.80
N LEU A 160 1.49 19.18 -1.58
CA LEU A 160 2.00 17.82 -1.68
C LEU A 160 2.78 17.63 -2.98
N GLN A 161 3.95 16.99 -2.87
CA GLN A 161 4.68 16.43 -3.99
C GLN A 161 4.50 14.91 -3.98
N LYS A 162 3.73 14.40 -4.96
CA LYS A 162 3.29 13.00 -5.00
C LYS A 162 4.19 12.17 -5.89
N TYR A 163 4.57 11.01 -5.39
CA TYR A 163 5.34 9.99 -6.12
C TYR A 163 4.58 8.67 -6.12
N ASP A 164 4.82 7.83 -7.14
CA ASP A 164 4.15 6.53 -7.27
C ASP A 164 4.89 5.40 -6.56
N SER A 165 6.20 5.52 -6.36
CA SER A 165 7.04 4.48 -5.78
C SER A 165 7.87 4.97 -4.60
N TYR A 166 8.29 4.03 -3.73
CA TYR A 166 9.22 4.31 -2.64
C TYR A 166 10.60 4.71 -3.16
N ALA A 167 11.06 4.08 -4.24
CA ALA A 167 12.34 4.42 -4.87
C ALA A 167 12.39 5.88 -5.32
N THR A 168 11.35 6.37 -5.99
CA THR A 168 11.29 7.77 -6.46
C THR A 168 11.13 8.78 -5.32
N ALA A 169 10.35 8.46 -4.29
CA ALA A 169 10.21 9.30 -3.11
C ALA A 169 11.53 9.44 -2.32
N LYS A 170 12.26 8.34 -2.14
CA LYS A 170 13.59 8.34 -1.50
C LYS A 170 14.59 9.17 -2.29
N SER A 171 14.65 8.99 -3.61
CA SER A 171 15.47 9.81 -4.49
C SER A 171 15.14 11.30 -4.38
N ALA A 172 13.86 11.66 -4.34
CA ALA A 172 13.43 13.04 -4.20
C ALA A 172 13.87 13.63 -2.85
N MET A 173 13.77 12.83 -1.78
CA MET A 173 14.24 13.25 -0.46
C MET A 173 15.74 13.50 -0.43
N GLU A 174 16.53 12.61 -1.01
CA GLU A 174 17.99 12.72 -1.14
C GLU A 174 18.43 13.91 -2.03
N ASN A 175 17.61 14.28 -3.02
CA ASN A 175 17.87 15.38 -3.94
C ASN A 175 17.30 16.74 -3.48
N GLY A 176 17.15 16.95 -2.19
CA GLY A 176 16.77 18.23 -1.61
C GLY A 176 15.31 18.34 -1.17
N GLY A 177 14.64 17.21 -0.97
CA GLY A 177 13.29 17.19 -0.40
C GLY A 177 13.26 17.82 0.98
N VAL A 178 12.20 18.60 1.26
CA VAL A 178 12.05 19.33 2.53
C VAL A 178 11.60 18.40 3.64
N ALA A 179 10.63 17.52 3.36
CA ALA A 179 10.11 16.55 4.28
C ALA A 179 9.34 15.45 3.54
N TRP A 180 9.26 14.29 4.15
CA TRP A 180 8.50 13.13 3.65
C TRP A 180 7.62 12.57 4.75
N ALA A 181 6.33 12.45 4.50
CA ALA A 181 5.37 11.81 5.38
C ALA A 181 5.02 10.41 4.85
N ASN A 182 5.18 9.41 5.72
CA ASN A 182 4.83 8.02 5.42
C ASN A 182 4.56 7.27 6.73
N ASP A 183 4.33 5.95 6.66
CA ASP A 183 4.30 5.19 7.91
C ASP A 183 5.63 5.35 8.66
N ASN A 184 5.57 5.36 9.99
CA ASN A 184 6.72 5.66 10.85
C ASN A 184 7.82 4.61 10.74
N THR A 185 7.48 3.36 10.42
CA THR A 185 8.46 2.30 10.24
C THR A 185 9.32 2.54 9.00
N GLU A 186 8.75 3.06 7.92
CA GLU A 186 9.50 3.40 6.70
C GLU A 186 10.41 4.62 6.91
N VAL A 187 9.90 5.69 7.51
CA VAL A 187 10.73 6.89 7.72
C VAL A 187 11.85 6.65 8.75
N ILE A 188 11.62 5.81 9.75
CA ILE A 188 12.66 5.36 10.69
C ILE A 188 13.70 4.49 9.97
N ALA A 189 13.27 3.56 9.12
CA ALA A 189 14.19 2.75 8.32
C ALA A 189 15.05 3.60 7.39
N PHE A 190 14.45 4.60 6.74
CA PHE A 190 15.18 5.55 5.90
C PHE A 190 16.22 6.33 6.70
N ALA A 191 15.86 6.87 7.87
CA ALA A 191 16.79 7.60 8.74
C ALA A 191 17.96 6.72 9.20
N ASN A 192 17.72 5.44 9.50
CA ASN A 192 18.75 4.51 9.91
C ASN A 192 19.74 4.17 8.78
N GLN A 193 19.27 4.20 7.54
CA GLN A 193 20.07 3.89 6.35
C GLN A 193 20.77 5.13 5.76
N ASN A 194 20.26 6.33 6.06
CA ASN A 194 20.71 7.59 5.47
C ASN A 194 21.05 8.61 6.57
N PRO A 195 22.31 8.69 7.00
CA PRO A 195 22.74 9.75 7.92
C PRO A 195 22.45 11.16 7.35
N GLY A 196 22.03 12.08 8.21
CA GLY A 196 21.69 13.45 7.82
C GLY A 196 20.19 13.73 7.74
N TYR A 197 19.36 12.77 8.16
CA TYR A 197 17.91 12.91 8.25
C TYR A 197 17.41 12.53 9.64
N THR A 198 16.38 13.24 10.11
CA THR A 198 15.77 13.03 11.42
C THR A 198 14.27 12.86 11.29
N VAL A 199 13.73 11.86 11.99
CA VAL A 199 12.29 11.69 12.18
C VAL A 199 11.84 12.67 13.26
N GLY A 200 11.40 13.87 12.86
CA GLY A 200 10.97 14.92 13.77
C GLY A 200 9.56 14.69 14.33
N ILE A 201 8.71 13.95 13.60
CA ILE A 201 7.38 13.53 14.04
C ILE A 201 7.34 12.01 13.92
N ALA A 202 7.30 11.31 15.06
CA ALA A 202 7.31 9.84 15.10
C ALA A 202 5.89 9.23 15.13
N SER A 203 4.88 10.03 15.48
CA SER A 203 3.48 9.60 15.52
C SER A 203 2.58 10.77 15.17
N LEU A 204 2.03 10.74 13.98
CA LEU A 204 1.08 11.72 13.44
C LEU A 204 -0.29 11.04 13.33
N GLY A 205 -1.31 11.63 13.96
CA GLY A 205 -2.64 11.03 14.03
C GLY A 205 -2.74 9.81 14.95
N SER A 206 -3.68 8.92 14.66
CA SER A 206 -3.91 7.70 15.43
C SER A 206 -2.94 6.57 15.04
N GLN A 207 -2.83 5.58 15.91
CA GLN A 207 -2.19 4.30 15.58
C GLN A 207 -3.18 3.42 14.82
N ASP A 208 -2.71 2.83 13.73
CA ASP A 208 -3.46 1.92 12.87
C ASP A 208 -2.84 0.51 12.86
N THR A 209 -3.50 -0.42 12.17
CA THR A 209 -3.01 -1.79 11.99
C THR A 209 -2.79 -2.09 10.52
N ILE A 210 -1.87 -3.01 10.25
CA ILE A 210 -1.58 -3.54 8.91
C ILE A 210 -2.06 -4.97 8.85
N ALA A 211 -2.76 -5.32 7.77
CA ALA A 211 -3.27 -6.66 7.54
C ALA A 211 -3.16 -7.06 6.07
N PRO A 212 -3.09 -8.38 5.78
CA PRO A 212 -3.29 -8.88 4.42
C PRO A 212 -4.69 -8.55 3.93
N ALA A 213 -4.85 -8.29 2.63
CA ALA A 213 -6.14 -8.02 2.02
C ALA A 213 -6.42 -8.96 0.86
N VAL A 214 -7.70 -9.30 0.72
CA VAL A 214 -8.24 -10.12 -0.35
C VAL A 214 -9.46 -9.44 -0.97
N SER A 215 -9.92 -9.90 -2.13
CA SER A 215 -11.17 -9.44 -2.72
C SER A 215 -12.35 -9.75 -1.82
N GLN A 216 -13.36 -8.88 -1.83
CA GLN A 216 -14.63 -9.13 -1.14
C GLN A 216 -15.38 -10.29 -1.79
N GLY A 217 -15.97 -11.19 -0.96
CA GLY A 217 -16.78 -12.30 -1.46
C GLY A 217 -16.81 -13.54 -0.59
#